data_fecbd2b8cd11f6be4ff7251b34285b16
#
_entry.id   fecbd2b8cd11f6be4ff7251b34285b16
#
_cell.length_a   1.000
_cell.length_b   1.000
_cell.length_c   1.000
_cell.angle_alpha   90.00
_cell.angle_beta   90.00
_cell.angle_gamma   90.00
#
_symmetry.space_group_name_H-M   'P 1'
#
loop_
_entity.id
_entity.type
_entity.pdbx_description
1 polymer ?
#
loop_
_entity_poly.entity_id
_entity_poly.type
_entity_poly.pdbx_seq_one_letter_code
_entity_poly.pdbx_strand_id
1 'polypeptide(L)'
;IDAPKILHIATHGYFFKDIDHQENLTKQIISKENKNPMLRSGLLFAGSGNTAEGELLKGDNGWLNSYEVSLLNLRGTELVVLSACNTGAGDIQNGKGVYGLQRAIRVAGAESLIMSMWEVDDKATQELMTYFYDYWIDKKMTKKDAFNKAQQKIREKYKHPYYWGAFIMLGE
;
A
#
# COMPACT_ATOMS: atom_id res chain seq x y z
N ILE A 1 7.19 -20.89 4.96
CA ILE A 1 8.18 -19.80 4.75
C ILE A 1 8.04 -18.89 5.95
N ASP A 2 9.13 -18.64 6.66
CA ASP A 2 9.12 -17.71 7.78
C ASP A 2 8.85 -16.30 7.27
N ALA A 3 8.08 -15.51 8.04
CA ALA A 3 7.77 -14.14 7.69
C ALA A 3 9.07 -13.31 7.60
N PRO A 4 9.26 -12.49 6.55
CA PRO A 4 10.45 -11.64 6.43
C PRO A 4 10.42 -10.59 7.54
N LYS A 5 11.59 -10.23 8.09
CA LYS A 5 11.67 -9.11 9.04
C LYS A 5 11.23 -7.79 8.43
N ILE A 6 11.59 -7.56 7.18
CA ILE A 6 11.23 -6.38 6.40
C ILE A 6 10.63 -6.84 5.07
N LEU A 7 9.43 -6.38 4.75
CA LEU A 7 8.77 -6.59 3.47
C LEU A 7 8.62 -5.24 2.77
N HIS A 8 9.44 -4.97 1.75
CA HIS A 8 9.36 -3.74 0.98
C HIS A 8 8.79 -4.04 -0.42
N ILE A 9 7.61 -3.50 -0.71
CA ILE A 9 6.91 -3.66 -1.99
C ILE A 9 6.85 -2.31 -2.68
N ALA A 10 7.52 -2.20 -3.84
CA ALA A 10 7.47 -1.06 -4.74
C ALA A 10 6.75 -1.52 -6.02
N THR A 11 5.47 -1.17 -6.14
CA THR A 11 4.62 -1.59 -7.26
C THR A 11 3.46 -0.62 -7.44
N HIS A 12 2.49 -0.96 -8.30
CA HIS A 12 1.26 -0.20 -8.45
C HIS A 12 0.18 -0.69 -7.48
N GLY A 13 -0.55 0.24 -6.89
CA GLY A 13 -1.77 -0.05 -6.16
C GLY A 13 -3.00 0.22 -7.02
N TYR A 14 -4.11 -0.42 -6.70
CA TYR A 14 -5.40 -0.13 -7.31
C TYR A 14 -6.49 0.06 -6.26
N PHE A 15 -7.48 0.85 -6.62
CA PHE A 15 -8.69 1.03 -5.83
C PHE A 15 -9.89 1.24 -6.76
N PHE A 16 -10.92 0.40 -6.59
CA PHE A 16 -12.19 0.54 -7.29
C PHE A 16 -13.19 1.31 -6.43
N LYS A 17 -13.75 2.39 -6.95
CA LYS A 17 -14.80 3.17 -6.29
C LYS A 17 -16.06 2.33 -6.08
N ASP A 18 -16.89 2.70 -5.09
CA ASP A 18 -18.25 2.18 -4.97
C ASP A 18 -19.01 2.46 -6.27
N ILE A 19 -19.61 1.42 -6.85
CA ILE A 19 -20.47 1.58 -8.02
C ILE A 19 -21.82 2.01 -7.48
N ASP A 20 -22.20 3.26 -7.75
CA ASP A 20 -23.56 3.75 -7.56
C ASP A 20 -24.54 2.87 -8.38
N HIS A 21 -25.70 2.58 -7.81
CA HIS A 21 -26.68 1.55 -8.18
C HIS A 21 -27.36 1.70 -9.56
N GLN A 22 -26.78 2.43 -10.49
CA GLN A 22 -27.35 2.58 -11.83
C GLN A 22 -26.32 2.22 -12.91
N GLU A 23 -26.38 0.99 -13.41
CA GLU A 23 -26.15 0.57 -14.80
C GLU A 23 -25.66 -0.87 -14.96
N ASN A 24 -26.40 -1.66 -15.79
CA ASN A 24 -26.09 -2.89 -16.51
C ASN A 24 -25.72 -4.19 -15.78
N LEU A 25 -26.38 -5.31 -16.22
CA LEU A 25 -26.32 -6.68 -15.68
C LEU A 25 -24.90 -7.26 -15.51
N THR A 26 -23.95 -6.91 -16.37
CA THR A 26 -22.55 -7.36 -16.26
C THR A 26 -21.86 -6.70 -15.07
N LYS A 27 -22.21 -5.44 -14.77
CA LYS A 27 -21.75 -4.72 -13.58
C LYS A 27 -22.38 -5.27 -12.28
N GLN A 28 -23.54 -5.94 -12.35
CA GLN A 28 -24.18 -6.52 -11.15
C GLN A 28 -23.46 -7.76 -10.60
N ILE A 29 -22.79 -8.54 -11.45
CA ILE A 29 -21.99 -9.69 -11.00
C ILE A 29 -20.76 -9.18 -10.27
N ILE A 30 -20.06 -8.21 -10.84
CA ILE A 30 -18.93 -7.51 -10.20
C ILE A 30 -19.39 -6.76 -8.94
N SER A 31 -20.61 -6.18 -8.91
CA SER A 31 -21.11 -5.41 -7.78
C SER A 31 -21.54 -6.27 -6.58
N LYS A 32 -21.95 -7.52 -6.76
CA LYS A 32 -22.26 -8.42 -5.63
C LYS A 32 -21.00 -8.84 -4.86
N GLU A 33 -19.90 -9.07 -5.56
CA GLU A 33 -18.59 -9.38 -4.95
C GLU A 33 -17.91 -8.12 -4.39
N ASN A 34 -18.15 -6.96 -5.01
CA ASN A 34 -17.58 -5.65 -4.64
C ASN A 34 -18.18 -4.97 -3.40
N LYS A 35 -19.12 -5.59 -2.68
CA LYS A 35 -19.58 -5.05 -1.38
C LYS A 35 -18.51 -5.09 -0.29
N ASN A 36 -17.51 -5.96 -0.45
CA ASN A 36 -16.39 -6.02 0.48
C ASN A 36 -15.29 -5.02 0.08
N PRO A 37 -15.04 -3.96 0.88
CA PRO A 37 -13.99 -2.98 0.57
C PRO A 37 -12.60 -3.60 0.39
N MET A 38 -12.33 -4.76 0.99
CA MET A 38 -11.06 -5.46 0.88
C MET A 38 -10.84 -6.10 -0.49
N LEU A 39 -11.88 -6.33 -1.29
CA LEU A 39 -11.75 -6.83 -2.67
C LEU A 39 -11.57 -5.70 -3.68
N ARG A 40 -11.77 -4.45 -3.27
CA ARG A 40 -11.70 -3.26 -4.14
C ARG A 40 -10.36 -2.57 -4.13
N SER A 41 -9.45 -2.98 -3.29
CA SER A 41 -8.10 -2.43 -3.19
C SER A 41 -7.07 -3.54 -3.15
N GLY A 42 -5.89 -3.27 -3.67
CA GLY A 42 -4.81 -4.24 -3.69
C GLY A 42 -3.58 -3.73 -4.42
N LEU A 43 -2.71 -4.67 -4.76
CA LEU A 43 -1.43 -4.45 -5.41
C LEU A 43 -1.42 -5.15 -6.77
N LEU A 44 -0.71 -4.57 -7.73
CA LEU A 44 -0.52 -5.11 -9.06
C LEU A 44 0.92 -5.57 -9.22
N PHE A 45 1.10 -6.81 -9.62
CA PHE A 45 2.41 -7.41 -9.90
C PHE A 45 2.58 -7.72 -11.38
N ALA A 46 3.75 -8.19 -11.75
CA ALA A 46 4.03 -8.63 -13.13
C ALA A 46 2.98 -9.64 -13.58
N GLY A 47 2.46 -9.46 -14.81
CA GLY A 47 1.38 -10.30 -15.36
C GLY A 47 -0.03 -9.72 -15.18
N SER A 48 -0.23 -8.71 -14.33
CA SER A 48 -1.55 -8.13 -14.09
C SER A 48 -2.21 -7.52 -15.34
N GLY A 49 -1.43 -7.07 -16.32
CA GLY A 49 -1.92 -6.55 -17.60
C GLY A 49 -2.35 -7.61 -18.60
N ASN A 50 -2.04 -8.87 -18.38
CA ASN A 50 -2.40 -9.99 -19.26
C ASN A 50 -3.76 -10.61 -18.90
N THR A 51 -4.38 -10.15 -17.84
CA THR A 51 -5.64 -10.71 -17.36
C THR A 51 -6.77 -10.12 -18.20
N ALA A 52 -7.43 -10.98 -18.99
CA ALA A 52 -8.63 -10.61 -19.73
C ALA A 52 -9.76 -10.22 -18.77
N GLU A 53 -10.62 -9.27 -19.19
CA GLU A 53 -11.81 -8.90 -18.42
C GLU A 53 -12.62 -10.16 -18.05
N GLY A 54 -12.78 -10.42 -16.75
CA GLY A 54 -13.50 -11.58 -16.21
C GLY A 54 -12.63 -12.70 -15.66
N GLU A 55 -11.30 -12.67 -15.81
CA GLU A 55 -10.39 -13.66 -15.23
C GLU A 55 -9.75 -13.25 -13.90
N LEU A 56 -10.20 -12.17 -13.30
CA LEU A 56 -9.67 -11.58 -12.05
C LEU A 56 -9.67 -12.55 -10.84
N LEU A 57 -10.41 -13.64 -10.92
CA LEU A 57 -10.58 -14.59 -9.80
C LEU A 57 -9.81 -15.90 -9.99
N LYS A 58 -9.07 -16.06 -11.09
CA LYS A 58 -8.21 -17.24 -11.28
C LYS A 58 -6.81 -16.92 -10.77
N GLY A 59 -6.26 -17.75 -9.90
CA GLY A 59 -4.94 -17.58 -9.27
C GLY A 59 -3.82 -17.22 -10.28
N ASP A 60 -2.75 -16.61 -9.78
CA ASP A 60 -1.56 -16.18 -10.53
C ASP A 60 -1.81 -15.11 -11.62
N ASN A 61 -2.82 -14.27 -11.43
CA ASN A 61 -3.19 -13.22 -12.37
C ASN A 61 -2.38 -11.91 -12.18
N GLY A 62 -1.44 -11.86 -11.25
CA GLY A 62 -0.66 -10.67 -10.91
C GLY A 62 -1.43 -9.63 -10.08
N TRP A 63 -2.63 -9.94 -9.62
CA TRP A 63 -3.44 -9.11 -8.73
C TRP A 63 -3.41 -9.67 -7.31
N LEU A 64 -3.13 -8.84 -6.32
CA LEU A 64 -3.16 -9.21 -4.91
C LEU A 64 -4.11 -8.24 -4.18
N ASN A 65 -5.35 -8.67 -3.95
CA ASN A 65 -6.33 -7.84 -3.27
C ASN A 65 -6.09 -7.80 -1.75
N SER A 66 -6.70 -6.82 -1.07
CA SER A 66 -6.50 -6.64 0.37
C SER A 66 -7.01 -7.83 1.19
N TYR A 67 -8.01 -8.58 0.72
CA TYR A 67 -8.46 -9.79 1.40
C TYR A 67 -7.36 -10.86 1.36
N GLU A 68 -6.73 -11.11 0.21
CA GLU A 68 -5.62 -12.04 0.08
C GLU A 68 -4.41 -11.58 0.92
N VAL A 69 -4.09 -10.28 0.92
CA VAL A 69 -3.06 -9.72 1.81
C VAL A 69 -3.36 -10.03 3.27
N SER A 70 -4.62 -10.00 3.71
CA SER A 70 -5.00 -10.31 5.09
C SER A 70 -4.78 -11.77 5.49
N LEU A 71 -4.67 -12.67 4.52
CA LEU A 71 -4.41 -14.10 4.72
C LEU A 71 -2.91 -14.44 4.77
N LEU A 72 -2.03 -13.48 4.45
CA LEU A 72 -0.60 -13.67 4.57
C LEU A 72 -0.21 -13.87 6.05
N ASN A 73 0.84 -14.65 6.29
CA ASN A 73 1.44 -14.74 7.62
C ASN A 73 2.59 -13.75 7.73
N LEU A 74 2.32 -12.56 8.27
CA LEU A 74 3.31 -11.52 8.54
C LEU A 74 3.65 -11.38 10.04
N ARG A 75 3.32 -12.39 10.85
CA ARG A 75 3.71 -12.42 12.27
C ARG A 75 5.23 -12.50 12.39
N GLY A 76 5.82 -11.53 13.07
CA GLY A 76 7.28 -11.37 13.16
C GLY A 76 7.87 -10.47 12.07
N THR A 77 7.05 -9.93 11.15
CA THR A 77 7.47 -8.87 10.23
C THR A 77 7.47 -7.53 10.99
N GLU A 78 8.65 -6.99 11.22
CA GLU A 78 8.86 -5.74 11.94
C GLU A 78 8.36 -4.53 11.14
N LEU A 79 8.48 -4.58 9.82
CA LEU A 79 8.10 -3.48 8.93
C LEU A 79 7.61 -3.97 7.57
N VAL A 80 6.46 -3.45 7.14
CA VAL A 80 6.03 -3.47 5.74
C VAL A 80 6.16 -2.06 5.17
N VAL A 81 6.75 -1.93 3.99
CA VAL A 81 6.80 -0.68 3.23
C VAL A 81 6.05 -0.89 1.93
N LEU A 82 5.02 -0.06 1.70
CA LEU A 82 4.27 0.00 0.46
C LEU A 82 4.56 1.32 -0.25
N SER A 83 5.50 1.28 -1.18
CA SER A 83 5.75 2.37 -2.13
C SER A 83 4.95 2.11 -3.40
N ALA A 84 3.64 2.27 -3.31
CA ALA A 84 2.72 2.01 -4.40
C ALA A 84 1.83 3.23 -4.64
N CYS A 85 1.86 3.76 -5.86
CA CYS A 85 0.99 4.86 -6.27
C CYS A 85 -0.49 4.46 -6.11
N ASN A 86 -1.31 5.37 -5.58
CA ASN A 86 -2.76 5.17 -5.39
C ASN A 86 -3.21 4.13 -4.34
N THR A 87 -2.34 3.59 -3.52
CA THR A 87 -2.80 2.78 -2.38
C THR A 87 -3.62 3.61 -1.39
N GLY A 88 -3.38 4.92 -1.37
CA GLY A 88 -4.10 5.90 -0.56
C GLY A 88 -5.12 6.75 -1.31
N ALA A 89 -5.17 6.66 -2.65
CA ALA A 89 -6.10 7.43 -3.48
C ALA A 89 -7.52 6.83 -3.57
N GLY A 90 -7.89 6.02 -2.60
CA GLY A 90 -9.30 5.74 -2.39
C GLY A 90 -10.02 7.07 -2.18
N ASP A 91 -11.24 7.14 -2.67
CA ASP A 91 -12.12 8.30 -2.59
C ASP A 91 -11.86 9.11 -1.30
N ILE A 92 -11.14 10.24 -1.44
CA ILE A 92 -10.76 11.10 -0.33
C ILE A 92 -12.01 11.54 0.44
N GLN A 93 -13.18 11.55 -0.21
CA GLN A 93 -14.45 11.87 0.40
C GLN A 93 -14.91 10.82 1.44
N ASN A 94 -14.44 9.58 1.37
CA ASN A 94 -14.88 8.51 2.28
C ASN A 94 -13.74 7.76 3.00
N GLY A 95 -12.48 8.00 2.71
CA GLY A 95 -11.33 7.39 3.42
C GLY A 95 -11.22 5.86 3.32
N LYS A 96 -12.08 5.21 2.53
CA LYS A 96 -12.27 3.75 2.59
C LYS A 96 -11.20 2.93 1.85
N GLY A 97 -10.52 3.49 0.86
CA GLY A 97 -9.54 2.75 0.05
C GLY A 97 -8.22 2.50 0.76
N VAL A 98 -7.71 3.51 1.46
CA VAL A 98 -6.49 3.43 2.28
C VAL A 98 -6.65 2.39 3.39
N TYR A 99 -7.84 2.30 3.96
CA TYR A 99 -8.13 1.39 5.07
C TYR A 99 -8.08 -0.09 4.67
N GLY A 100 -8.32 -0.45 3.40
CA GLY A 100 -8.32 -1.84 2.94
C GLY A 100 -6.96 -2.51 3.13
N LEU A 101 -5.93 -2.00 2.45
CA LEU A 101 -4.56 -2.53 2.53
C LEU A 101 -3.93 -2.35 3.92
N GLN A 102 -4.11 -1.18 4.52
CA GLN A 102 -3.64 -0.91 5.88
C GLN A 102 -4.18 -1.93 6.88
N ARG A 103 -5.50 -2.16 6.84
CA ARG A 103 -6.16 -3.13 7.71
C ARG A 103 -5.69 -4.56 7.41
N ALA A 104 -5.56 -4.92 6.14
CA ALA A 104 -5.13 -6.23 5.71
C ALA A 104 -3.73 -6.58 6.24
N ILE A 105 -2.77 -5.66 6.12
CA ILE A 105 -1.40 -5.84 6.62
C ILE A 105 -1.37 -6.00 8.15
N ARG A 106 -2.20 -5.23 8.86
CA ARG A 106 -2.33 -5.36 10.33
C ARG A 106 -2.95 -6.70 10.72
N VAL A 107 -3.98 -7.15 10.00
CA VAL A 107 -4.61 -8.47 10.23
C VAL A 107 -3.62 -9.60 9.94
N ALA A 108 -2.80 -9.45 8.89
CA ALA A 108 -1.73 -10.40 8.56
C ALA A 108 -0.65 -10.50 9.65
N GLY A 109 -0.53 -9.51 10.56
CA GLY A 109 0.32 -9.57 11.74
C GLY A 109 1.59 -8.72 11.70
N ALA A 110 1.75 -7.83 10.71
CA ALA A 110 2.90 -6.91 10.68
C ALA A 110 2.84 -5.87 11.82
N GLU A 111 3.99 -5.56 12.40
CA GLU A 111 4.12 -4.61 13.52
C GLU A 111 3.97 -3.17 13.08
N SER A 112 4.64 -2.80 11.98
CA SER A 112 4.66 -1.43 11.45
C SER A 112 4.42 -1.43 9.95
N LEU A 113 3.85 -0.34 9.44
CA LEU A 113 3.58 -0.10 8.03
C LEU A 113 4.00 1.32 7.65
N ILE A 114 4.80 1.46 6.60
CA ILE A 114 5.01 2.73 5.89
C ILE A 114 4.28 2.62 4.56
N MET A 115 3.45 3.60 4.21
CA MET A 115 2.72 3.61 2.94
C MET A 115 2.57 5.02 2.39
N SER A 116 2.48 5.12 1.05
CA SER A 116 2.18 6.38 0.37
C SER A 116 0.68 6.62 0.28
N MET A 117 0.28 7.88 0.47
CA MET A 117 -1.11 8.33 0.45
C MET A 117 -1.55 8.82 -0.95
N TRP A 118 -0.59 9.22 -1.77
CA TRP A 118 -0.80 9.67 -3.16
C TRP A 118 0.38 9.28 -4.02
N GLU A 119 0.26 9.54 -5.32
CA GLU A 119 1.35 9.33 -6.28
C GLU A 119 2.57 10.19 -5.91
N VAL A 120 3.73 9.58 -5.90
CA VAL A 120 4.97 10.18 -5.41
C VAL A 120 6.02 10.26 -6.51
N ASP A 121 6.95 11.19 -6.36
CA ASP A 121 8.14 11.28 -7.19
C ASP A 121 9.12 10.15 -6.82
N ASP A 122 9.53 9.37 -7.82
CA ASP A 122 10.40 8.19 -7.61
C ASP A 122 11.73 8.56 -6.96
N LYS A 123 12.33 9.69 -7.37
CA LYS A 123 13.62 10.13 -6.84
C LYS A 123 13.50 10.57 -5.38
N ALA A 124 12.48 11.36 -5.05
CA ALA A 124 12.25 11.79 -3.67
C ALA A 124 11.93 10.59 -2.77
N THR A 125 11.18 9.61 -3.29
CA THR A 125 10.86 8.36 -2.60
C THR A 125 12.11 7.53 -2.33
N GLN A 126 12.96 7.35 -3.35
CA GLN A 126 14.23 6.63 -3.20
C GLN A 126 15.12 7.28 -2.13
N GLU A 127 15.25 8.60 -2.16
CA GLU A 127 16.03 9.36 -1.17
C GLU A 127 15.43 9.22 0.24
N LEU A 128 14.11 9.32 0.38
CA LEU A 128 13.42 9.14 1.67
C LEU A 128 13.71 7.77 2.27
N MET A 129 13.55 6.70 1.47
CA MET A 129 13.78 5.34 1.94
C MET A 129 15.25 5.09 2.24
N THR A 130 16.17 5.66 1.46
CA THR A 130 17.62 5.57 1.73
C THR A 130 17.95 6.20 3.08
N TYR A 131 17.49 7.43 3.36
CA TYR A 131 17.70 8.07 4.66
C TYR A 131 17.02 7.30 5.80
N PHE A 132 15.80 6.80 5.58
CA PHE A 132 15.09 6.04 6.59
C PHE A 132 15.87 4.78 7.01
N TYR A 133 16.31 3.97 6.06
CA TYR A 133 17.07 2.75 6.37
C TYR A 133 18.44 3.05 6.97
N ASP A 134 19.16 4.09 6.51
CA ASP A 134 20.42 4.56 7.11
C ASP A 134 20.22 4.91 8.60
N TYR A 135 19.19 5.69 8.91
CA TYR A 135 18.93 6.07 10.29
C TYR A 135 18.44 4.90 11.16
N TRP A 136 17.58 4.06 10.62
CA TRP A 136 17.02 2.94 11.38
C TRP A 136 18.04 1.81 11.56
N ILE A 137 18.60 1.31 10.44
CA ILE A 137 19.44 0.09 10.46
C ILE A 137 20.87 0.42 10.85
N ASP A 138 21.49 1.41 10.22
CA ASP A 138 22.92 1.68 10.43
C ASP A 138 23.15 2.52 11.70
N LYS A 139 22.33 3.55 11.94
CA LYS A 139 22.44 4.42 13.12
C LYS A 139 21.63 3.96 14.32
N LYS A 140 20.92 2.82 14.21
CA LYS A 140 20.17 2.18 15.31
C LYS A 140 19.12 3.09 15.97
N MET A 141 18.55 4.02 15.22
CA MET A 141 17.43 4.84 15.71
C MET A 141 16.16 3.98 15.79
N THR A 142 15.16 4.42 16.56
CA THR A 142 13.82 3.81 16.49
C THR A 142 13.24 4.00 15.09
N LYS A 143 12.37 3.11 14.64
CA LYS A 143 11.71 3.22 13.31
C LYS A 143 11.05 4.59 13.15
N LYS A 144 10.32 5.03 14.17
CA LYS A 144 9.61 6.32 14.19
C LYS A 144 10.54 7.52 14.07
N ASP A 145 11.63 7.54 14.86
CA ASP A 145 12.57 8.66 14.82
C ASP A 145 13.33 8.70 13.51
N ALA A 146 13.73 7.52 13.00
CA ALA A 146 14.38 7.38 11.70
C ALA A 146 13.48 7.91 10.57
N PHE A 147 12.20 7.56 10.58
CA PHE A 147 11.24 8.00 9.57
C PHE A 147 11.01 9.52 9.63
N ASN A 148 10.78 10.08 10.82
CA ASN A 148 10.60 11.51 11.00
C ASN A 148 11.84 12.30 10.55
N LYS A 149 13.03 11.80 10.86
CA LYS A 149 14.30 12.42 10.47
C LYS A 149 14.54 12.34 8.96
N ALA A 150 14.18 11.21 8.34
CA ALA A 150 14.23 11.06 6.89
C ALA A 150 13.28 12.05 6.18
N GLN A 151 12.03 12.17 6.65
CA GLN A 151 11.08 13.17 6.13
C GLN A 151 11.61 14.60 6.28
N GLN A 152 12.23 14.92 7.41
CA GLN A 152 12.86 16.23 7.62
C GLN A 152 13.95 16.50 6.59
N LYS A 153 14.81 15.51 6.27
CA LYS A 153 15.85 15.63 5.25
C LYS A 153 15.28 15.88 3.86
N ILE A 154 14.21 15.16 3.49
CA ILE A 154 13.54 15.39 2.21
C ILE A 154 12.90 16.78 2.18
N ARG A 155 12.29 17.25 3.27
CA ARG A 155 11.72 18.60 3.38
C ARG A 155 12.76 19.71 3.25
N GLU A 156 13.97 19.51 3.73
CA GLU A 156 15.09 20.48 3.56
C GLU A 156 15.42 20.68 2.08
N LYS A 157 15.39 19.61 1.28
CA LYS A 157 15.70 19.59 -0.14
C LYS A 157 14.50 19.97 -1.02
N TYR A 158 13.37 19.32 -0.79
CA TYR A 158 12.13 19.50 -1.55
C TYR A 158 11.12 20.29 -0.71
N LYS A 159 10.95 21.58 -1.00
CA LYS A 159 10.13 22.49 -0.19
C LYS A 159 8.65 22.17 -0.24
N HIS A 160 8.15 21.64 -1.38
CA HIS A 160 6.73 21.35 -1.54
C HIS A 160 6.34 20.06 -0.79
N PRO A 161 5.24 20.08 0.01
CA PRO A 161 4.77 18.92 0.79
C PRO A 161 4.49 17.66 -0.03
N TYR A 162 4.23 17.80 -1.32
CA TYR A 162 4.04 16.69 -2.26
C TYR A 162 5.15 15.63 -2.15
N TYR A 163 6.40 16.04 -1.97
CA TYR A 163 7.55 15.14 -1.98
C TYR A 163 7.81 14.44 -0.65
N TRP A 164 7.50 15.07 0.49
CA TRP A 164 7.84 14.54 1.80
C TRP A 164 6.65 14.15 2.66
N GLY A 165 5.46 14.70 2.36
CA GLY A 165 4.24 14.44 3.13
C GLY A 165 3.43 13.23 2.65
N ALA A 166 3.83 12.62 1.52
CA ALA A 166 3.09 11.52 0.93
C ALA A 166 3.09 10.25 1.78
N PHE A 167 4.17 10.00 2.51
CA PHE A 167 4.31 8.80 3.29
C PHE A 167 3.86 8.99 4.73
N ILE A 168 3.14 8.00 5.23
CA ILE A 168 2.75 7.87 6.64
C ILE A 168 3.35 6.59 7.21
N MET A 169 3.60 6.61 8.52
CA MET A 169 4.00 5.44 9.27
C MET A 169 2.94 5.11 10.32
N LEU A 170 2.59 3.83 10.41
CA LEU A 170 1.61 3.27 11.32
C LEU A 170 2.25 2.14 12.11
N GLY A 171 2.00 2.07 13.41
CA GLY A 171 2.66 1.15 14.33
C GLY A 171 3.82 1.84 15.06
N GLU A 172 4.59 1.04 15.78
CA GLU A 172 5.75 1.48 16.57
C GLU A 172 7.07 1.26 15.84
#